data_abae87f4c22fcaff7a69d94e1217cf11
#
_entry.id   abae87f4c22fcaff7a69d94e1217cf11
#
_cell.length_a   1.000
_cell.length_b   1.000
_cell.length_c   1.000
_cell.angle_alpha   90.00
_cell.angle_beta   90.00
_cell.angle_gamma   90.00
#
_symmetry.space_group_name_H-M   'P 1'
#
loop_
_entity.id
_entity.type
_entity.pdbx_description
1 polymer ?
#
loop_
_entity_poly.entity_id
_entity_poly.type
_entity_poly.pdbx_seq_one_letter_code
_entity_poly.pdbx_strand_id
1 'polypeptide(L)'
;MFNRVCKVGTIAEGGMRIVIADAHVIVLAWPENGAIKAFQGVCPHSNMPLAEAEFDGTVLTCPSHSWTWDMNTGEPIHPKESALAEYPVKIEDGVVYIDTEGVSPLFASP
;
A
#
# COMPACT_ATOMS: atom_id res chain seq x y z
N MET A 1 15.73 7.84 -4.35
CA MET A 1 16.42 6.66 -4.88
C MET A 1 15.51 5.43 -4.75
N PHE A 2 15.42 4.64 -5.80
CA PHE A 2 14.58 3.44 -5.76
C PHE A 2 15.30 2.29 -5.05
N ASN A 3 14.62 1.67 -4.11
CA ASN A 3 15.13 0.53 -3.35
C ASN A 3 14.50 -0.75 -3.87
N ARG A 4 15.31 -1.76 -4.11
CA ARG A 4 14.82 -3.08 -4.49
C ARG A 4 14.07 -3.70 -3.30
N VAL A 5 12.85 -4.18 -3.52
CA VAL A 5 12.05 -4.74 -2.43
C VAL A 5 11.67 -6.20 -2.63
N CYS A 6 11.30 -6.61 -3.84
CA CYS A 6 10.93 -8.00 -4.07
C CYS A 6 10.81 -8.26 -5.58
N LYS A 7 10.66 -9.53 -5.94
CA LYS A 7 10.36 -9.91 -7.32
C LYS A 7 8.85 -9.82 -7.56
N VAL A 8 8.46 -9.41 -8.76
CA VAL A 8 7.06 -9.33 -9.16
C VAL A 8 6.34 -10.66 -8.92
N GLY A 9 7.01 -11.78 -9.22
CA GLY A 9 6.43 -13.11 -9.07
C GLY A 9 6.06 -13.51 -7.63
N THR A 10 6.46 -12.71 -6.63
CA THR A 10 6.08 -12.98 -5.24
C THR A 10 4.76 -12.35 -4.85
N ILE A 11 4.13 -11.60 -5.77
CA ILE A 11 2.83 -10.98 -5.56
C ILE A 11 1.89 -11.53 -6.64
N ALA A 12 0.71 -11.96 -6.23
CA ALA A 12 -0.31 -12.39 -7.20
C ALA A 12 -1.18 -11.20 -7.57
N GLU A 13 -1.64 -11.16 -8.83
CA GLU A 13 -2.65 -10.19 -9.23
C GLU A 13 -3.90 -10.40 -8.38
N GLY A 14 -4.47 -9.31 -7.86
CA GLY A 14 -5.56 -9.40 -6.90
C GLY A 14 -5.09 -9.60 -5.46
N GLY A 15 -3.77 -9.66 -5.25
CA GLY A 15 -3.19 -9.87 -3.93
C GLY A 15 -2.40 -8.66 -3.42
N MET A 16 -1.92 -8.79 -2.20
CA MET A 16 -1.09 -7.76 -1.60
C MET A 16 0.03 -8.41 -0.79
N ARG A 17 1.04 -7.60 -0.48
CA ARG A 17 2.18 -8.05 0.32
C ARG A 17 2.71 -6.87 1.13
N ILE A 18 3.15 -7.14 2.36
CA ILE A 18 3.86 -6.15 3.16
C ILE A 18 5.35 -6.27 2.88
N VAL A 19 5.99 -5.15 2.62
CA VAL A 19 7.45 -5.06 2.45
C VAL A 19 7.98 -3.93 3.31
N ILE A 20 9.28 -3.97 3.57
CA ILE A 20 9.95 -2.89 4.31
C ILE A 20 11.05 -2.35 3.41
N ALA A 21 11.05 -1.04 3.22
CA ALA A 21 12.07 -0.34 2.46
C ALA A 21 12.50 0.89 3.25
N ASP A 22 13.80 1.03 3.49
CA ASP A 22 14.36 2.19 4.18
C ASP A 22 13.61 2.49 5.49
N ALA A 23 13.34 1.46 6.27
CA ALA A 23 12.60 1.50 7.53
C ALA A 23 11.12 1.91 7.40
N HIS A 24 10.59 1.99 6.17
CA HIS A 24 9.17 2.21 5.93
C HIS A 24 8.44 0.89 5.78
N VAL A 25 7.32 0.73 6.49
CA VAL A 25 6.42 -0.41 6.29
C VAL A 25 5.47 -0.05 5.17
N ILE A 26 5.40 -0.89 4.14
CA ILE A 26 4.72 -0.57 2.88
C ILE A 26 3.83 -1.72 2.47
N VAL A 27 2.60 -1.39 2.04
CA VAL A 27 1.70 -2.33 1.38
C VAL A 27 1.96 -2.25 -0.12
N LEU A 28 2.35 -3.39 -0.72
CA LEU A 28 2.33 -3.54 -2.17
C LEU A 28 1.01 -4.21 -2.53
N ALA A 29 0.19 -3.56 -3.34
CA ALA A 29 -1.07 -4.12 -3.79
C ALA A 29 -1.06 -4.23 -5.31
N TRP A 30 -1.53 -5.36 -5.82
CA TRP A 30 -1.68 -5.57 -7.26
C TRP A 30 -3.17 -5.70 -7.58
N PRO A 31 -3.88 -4.57 -7.78
CA PRO A 31 -5.31 -4.63 -8.08
C PRO A 31 -5.59 -5.43 -9.34
N GLU A 32 -6.71 -6.13 -9.38
CA GLU A 32 -7.13 -6.87 -10.57
C GLU A 32 -7.25 -5.90 -11.74
N ASN A 33 -6.65 -6.27 -12.87
CA ASN A 33 -6.62 -5.47 -14.09
C ASN A 33 -5.91 -4.12 -13.92
N GLY A 34 -5.13 -3.96 -12.85
CA GLY A 34 -4.40 -2.74 -12.57
C GLY A 34 -2.91 -2.96 -12.49
N ALA A 35 -2.19 -1.92 -12.06
CA ALA A 35 -0.75 -1.97 -11.86
C ALA A 35 -0.41 -2.14 -10.39
N ILE A 36 0.75 -2.71 -10.10
CA ILE A 36 1.26 -2.79 -8.73
C ILE A 36 1.49 -1.37 -8.20
N LYS A 37 0.95 -1.11 -7.00
CA LYS A 37 1.10 0.18 -6.32
C LYS A 37 1.60 -0.04 -4.91
N ALA A 38 2.24 0.99 -4.35
CA ALA A 38 2.80 0.94 -3.00
C ALA A 38 2.20 2.04 -2.15
N PHE A 39 1.72 1.66 -0.97
CA PHE A 39 1.09 2.59 -0.03
C PHE A 39 1.65 2.37 1.37
N GLN A 40 1.44 3.36 2.25
CA GLN A 40 1.84 3.18 3.64
C GLN A 40 1.26 1.90 4.23
N GLY A 41 2.05 1.20 5.02
CA GLY A 41 1.67 -0.09 5.58
C GLY A 41 0.98 -0.03 6.93
N VAL A 42 0.60 1.17 7.38
CA VAL A 42 -0.10 1.37 8.65
C VAL A 42 -1.36 2.17 8.40
N CYS A 43 -2.41 1.85 9.16
CA CYS A 43 -3.68 2.57 9.05
C CYS A 43 -3.52 3.98 9.59
N PRO A 44 -3.96 5.02 8.85
CA PRO A 44 -3.85 6.40 9.34
C PRO A 44 -4.62 6.65 10.62
N HIS A 45 -5.65 5.88 10.86
CA HIS A 45 -6.55 6.04 12.00
C HIS A 45 -5.96 5.57 13.31
N SER A 46 -5.28 4.42 13.31
CA SER A 46 -4.91 3.76 14.57
C SER A 46 -3.48 3.24 14.61
N ASN A 47 -2.67 3.57 13.60
CA ASN A 47 -1.31 3.05 13.53
C ASN A 47 -1.27 1.52 13.49
N MET A 48 -2.38 0.90 13.11
CA MET A 48 -2.51 -0.54 13.02
C MET A 48 -1.82 -1.04 11.76
N PRO A 49 -1.02 -2.13 11.85
CA PRO A 49 -0.40 -2.68 10.64
C PRO A 49 -1.45 -3.15 9.64
N LEU A 50 -1.30 -2.75 8.38
CA LEU A 50 -2.21 -3.17 7.32
C LEU A 50 -1.90 -4.58 6.81
N ALA A 51 -0.91 -5.26 7.41
CA ALA A 51 -0.66 -6.67 7.14
C ALA A 51 -1.88 -7.54 7.43
N GLU A 52 -2.71 -7.11 8.40
CA GLU A 52 -3.93 -7.83 8.78
C GLU A 52 -5.16 -7.39 8.00
N ALA A 53 -5.00 -6.43 7.08
CA ALA A 53 -6.12 -5.91 6.31
C ALA A 53 -6.64 -6.93 5.30
N GLU A 54 -7.89 -6.77 4.92
CA GLU A 54 -8.49 -7.58 3.87
C GLU A 54 -8.37 -6.85 2.53
N PHE A 55 -8.02 -7.57 1.50
CA PHE A 55 -7.91 -7.02 0.15
C PHE A 55 -8.67 -7.93 -0.81
N ASP A 56 -9.69 -7.40 -1.47
CA ASP A 56 -10.55 -8.18 -2.36
C ASP A 56 -10.11 -8.12 -3.84
N GLY A 57 -8.97 -7.55 -4.12
CA GLY A 57 -8.48 -7.34 -5.49
C GLY A 57 -8.66 -5.91 -5.96
N THR A 58 -9.39 -5.09 -5.24
CA THR A 58 -9.64 -3.68 -5.58
C THR A 58 -9.61 -2.82 -4.33
N VAL A 59 -10.32 -3.24 -3.28
CA VAL A 59 -10.52 -2.46 -2.06
C VAL A 59 -9.75 -3.08 -0.91
N LEU A 60 -9.00 -2.26 -0.19
CA LEU A 60 -8.30 -2.63 1.03
C LEU A 60 -9.14 -2.17 2.22
N THR A 61 -9.38 -3.07 3.18
CA THR A 61 -10.18 -2.78 4.36
C THR A 61 -9.35 -2.98 5.62
N CYS A 62 -9.22 -1.92 6.43
CA CYS A 62 -8.54 -2.01 7.72
C CYS A 62 -9.40 -2.81 8.69
N PRO A 63 -8.84 -3.80 9.42
CA PRO A 63 -9.64 -4.64 10.30
C PRO A 63 -10.18 -3.93 11.53
N SER A 64 -9.59 -2.79 11.89
CA SER A 64 -9.94 -2.12 13.14
C SER A 64 -11.30 -1.43 13.09
N HIS A 65 -11.55 -0.58 12.10
CA HIS A 65 -12.79 0.18 12.02
C HIS A 65 -13.37 0.19 10.61
N SER A 66 -12.99 -0.79 9.79
CA SER A 66 -13.49 -0.96 8.42
C SER A 66 -13.24 0.25 7.52
N TRP A 67 -12.14 0.96 7.77
CA TRP A 67 -11.71 2.01 6.86
C TRP A 67 -11.28 1.39 5.53
N THR A 68 -11.69 1.99 4.42
CA THR A 68 -11.52 1.38 3.10
C THR A 68 -10.87 2.35 2.12
N TRP A 69 -10.04 1.79 1.24
CA TRP A 69 -9.33 2.53 0.20
C TRP A 69 -9.37 1.76 -1.11
N ASP A 70 -9.47 2.51 -2.21
CA ASP A 70 -9.35 1.95 -3.56
C ASP A 70 -7.88 1.83 -3.91
N MET A 71 -7.39 0.60 -4.10
CA MET A 71 -5.97 0.38 -4.37
C MET A 71 -5.58 0.67 -5.81
N ASN A 72 -6.53 0.89 -6.71
CA ASN A 72 -6.19 1.35 -8.07
C ASN A 72 -5.79 2.82 -8.09
N THR A 73 -6.35 3.62 -7.18
CA THR A 73 -6.12 5.07 -7.17
C THR A 73 -5.46 5.56 -5.89
N GLY A 74 -5.53 4.78 -4.82
CA GLY A 74 -5.10 5.21 -3.49
C GLY A 74 -6.11 6.11 -2.79
N GLU A 75 -7.25 6.37 -3.42
CA GLU A 75 -8.25 7.25 -2.83
C GLU A 75 -9.00 6.57 -1.70
N PRO A 76 -9.29 7.32 -0.62
CA PRO A 76 -10.10 6.77 0.46
C PRO A 76 -11.56 6.64 0.02
N ILE A 77 -12.16 5.50 0.40
CA ILE A 77 -13.58 5.27 0.16
C ILE A 77 -14.37 5.69 1.39
N HIS A 78 -13.91 5.25 2.56
CA HIS A 78 -14.54 5.57 3.83
C HIS A 78 -13.54 5.48 4.97
N PRO A 79 -13.37 6.52 5.77
CA PRO A 79 -13.85 7.89 5.54
C PRO A 79 -13.03 8.59 4.44
N LYS A 80 -13.63 9.55 3.79
CA LYS A 80 -13.04 10.20 2.62
C LYS A 80 -11.84 11.10 2.94
N GLU A 81 -11.64 11.43 4.20
CA GLU A 81 -10.55 12.30 4.63
C GLU A 81 -9.24 11.55 4.92
N SER A 82 -9.24 10.23 4.79
CA SER A 82 -8.14 9.40 5.29
C SER A 82 -7.40 8.68 4.19
N ALA A 83 -6.70 9.42 3.36
CA ALA A 83 -5.87 8.86 2.29
C ALA A 83 -4.65 8.13 2.85
N LEU A 84 -4.17 7.14 2.11
CA LEU A 84 -2.88 6.50 2.35
C LEU A 84 -1.80 7.23 1.56
N ALA A 85 -0.63 7.39 2.13
CA ALA A 85 0.50 7.90 1.38
C ALA A 85 0.89 6.87 0.32
N GLU A 86 1.18 7.35 -0.88
CA GLU A 86 1.59 6.50 -1.99
C GLU A 86 3.07 6.69 -2.27
N TYR A 87 3.77 5.57 -2.52
CA TYR A 87 5.18 5.58 -2.88
C TYR A 87 5.34 5.33 -4.37
N PRO A 88 6.28 6.01 -5.03
CA PRO A 88 6.60 5.69 -6.43
C PRO A 88 7.10 4.24 -6.57
N VAL A 89 6.62 3.56 -7.59
CA VAL A 89 6.99 2.17 -7.89
C VAL A 89 7.61 2.12 -9.28
N LYS A 90 8.69 1.36 -9.41
CA LYS A 90 9.30 1.06 -10.69
C LYS A 90 9.47 -0.45 -10.78
N ILE A 91 9.13 -1.03 -11.93
CA ILE A 91 9.35 -2.45 -12.19
C ILE A 91 10.35 -2.56 -13.32
N GLU A 92 11.42 -3.32 -13.08
CA GLU A 92 12.50 -3.48 -14.02
C GLU A 92 13.02 -4.91 -13.94
N ASP A 93 13.06 -5.60 -15.06
CA ASP A 93 13.51 -6.99 -15.13
C ASP A 93 12.80 -7.91 -14.14
N GLY A 94 11.50 -7.72 -13.93
CA GLY A 94 10.71 -8.53 -13.03
C GLY A 94 10.94 -8.25 -11.55
N VAL A 95 11.58 -7.14 -11.22
CA VAL A 95 11.88 -6.73 -9.84
C VAL A 95 11.17 -5.43 -9.52
N VAL A 96 10.57 -5.37 -8.33
CA VAL A 96 9.86 -4.18 -7.84
C VAL A 96 10.83 -3.31 -7.05
N TYR A 97 10.85 -2.02 -7.38
CA TYR A 97 11.62 -0.99 -6.69
C TYR A 97 10.69 0.08 -6.16
N ILE A 98 10.96 0.60 -4.98
CA ILE A 98 10.17 1.65 -4.34
C ILE A 98 11.10 2.79 -3.93
N ASP A 99 10.64 4.02 -4.18
CA ASP A 99 11.33 5.22 -3.73
C ASP A 99 10.62 5.76 -2.50
N THR A 100 11.35 5.83 -1.38
CA THR A 100 10.78 6.32 -0.12
C THR A 100 11.09 7.79 0.15
N GLU A 101 11.90 8.43 -0.69
CA GLU A 101 12.28 9.81 -0.45
C GLU A 101 11.09 10.76 -0.56
N GLY A 102 10.96 11.62 0.43
CA GLY A 102 9.91 12.64 0.44
C GLY A 102 8.53 12.12 0.75
N VAL A 103 8.39 10.82 1.05
CA VAL A 103 7.09 10.23 1.39
C VAL A 103 7.07 9.91 2.88
N SER A 104 6.01 10.36 3.56
CA SER A 104 5.80 10.04 4.97
C SER A 104 4.39 9.50 5.15
N PRO A 105 4.20 8.56 6.08
CA PRO A 105 2.85 8.06 6.36
C PRO A 105 1.92 9.20 6.78
N LEU A 106 0.68 9.11 6.35
CA LEU A 106 -0.37 10.05 6.72
C LEU A 106 -1.13 9.50 7.91
N PHE A 107 -1.47 10.37 8.85
CA PHE A 107 -2.24 9.99 10.04
C PHE A 107 -3.42 10.93 10.18
N ALA A 108 -4.59 10.36 10.47
CA ALA A 108 -5.79 11.13 10.72
C ALA A 108 -5.65 11.85 12.07
N SER A 109 -6.18 13.06 12.15
CA SER A 109 -6.25 13.76 13.44
C SER A 109 -7.22 13.06 14.36
N PRO A 110 -6.91 13.01 15.65
CA PRO A 110 -7.84 12.40 16.63
C PRO A 110 -9.15 13.15 16.71
#